data_54bf63d68af1d04de170ce00916961cf
#
_entry.id   54bf63d68af1d04de170ce00916961cf
#
_cell.length_a   1.000
_cell.length_b   1.000
_cell.length_c   1.000
_cell.angle_alpha   90.00
_cell.angle_beta   90.00
_cell.angle_gamma   90.00
#
_symmetry.space_group_name_H-M   'P 1'
#
loop_
_entity.id
_entity.type
_entity.pdbx_description
1 polymer ?
#
loop_
_entity_poly.entity_id
_entity_poly.type
_entity_poly.pdbx_seq_one_letter_code
_entity_poly.pdbx_strand_id
1 'polypeptide(L)'
;MKTVIIKEIRLLNFKGLRDLTVEFDPALTEIYGRNGIGKTSIFDGFTWLLFGKNSEDRKQFGIKTYDEAGNIIPKLPHEVSAVLLVDGEVVTLCRRFNEKWTKKRGSAVEEFVGHEEERLYNNVPCSVKEWNEKNFFLLQLI
;
A
#
# COMPACT_ATOMS: atom_id res chain seq x y z
N MET A 1 -11.01 24.61 0.26
CA MET A 1 -10.04 23.68 -0.36
C MET A 1 -9.05 23.21 0.67
N LYS A 2 -8.86 21.91 0.78
CA LYS A 2 -7.88 21.36 1.73
C LYS A 2 -6.49 21.35 1.12
N THR A 3 -5.50 21.70 1.94
CA THR A 3 -4.09 21.58 1.58
C THR A 3 -3.58 20.23 2.04
N VAL A 4 -2.96 19.46 1.13
CA VAL A 4 -2.40 18.16 1.43
C VAL A 4 -0.91 18.16 1.07
N ILE A 5 -0.08 17.79 2.03
CA ILE A 5 1.36 17.63 1.82
C ILE A 5 1.72 16.19 2.16
N ILE A 6 2.38 15.52 1.22
CA ILE A 6 2.89 14.18 1.47
C ILE A 6 4.24 14.31 2.16
N LYS A 7 4.36 13.75 3.36
CA LYS A 7 5.60 13.77 4.15
C LYS A 7 6.45 12.53 3.92
N GLU A 8 5.80 11.37 3.85
CA GLU A 8 6.51 10.10 3.81
C GLU A 8 5.62 9.03 3.21
N ILE A 9 6.23 8.11 2.46
CA ILE A 9 5.60 6.87 1.99
C ILE A 9 6.52 5.71 2.37
N ARG A 10 5.96 4.66 2.93
CA ARG A 10 6.67 3.42 3.22
C ARG A 10 6.02 2.26 2.50
N LEU A 11 6.83 1.45 1.83
CA LEU A 11 6.40 0.24 1.14
C LEU A 11 7.09 -0.95 1.79
N LEU A 12 6.31 -1.93 2.23
CA LEU A 12 6.80 -3.15 2.86
C LEU A 12 6.38 -4.34 2.01
N ASN A 13 7.36 -5.08 1.48
CA ASN A 13 7.15 -6.26 0.64
C ASN A 13 6.17 -5.99 -0.53
N PHE A 14 6.29 -4.82 -1.14
CA PHE A 14 5.40 -4.40 -2.21
C PHE A 14 6.13 -4.44 -3.55
N LYS A 15 5.65 -5.25 -4.48
CA LYS A 15 6.22 -5.42 -5.83
C LYS A 15 7.75 -5.66 -5.82
N GLY A 16 8.22 -6.48 -4.88
CA GLY A 16 9.65 -6.79 -4.76
C GLY A 16 10.46 -5.82 -3.92
N LEU A 17 9.90 -4.69 -3.52
CA LEU A 17 10.53 -3.78 -2.57
C LEU A 17 10.31 -4.32 -1.17
N ARG A 18 11.38 -4.65 -0.45
CA ARG A 18 11.26 -5.27 0.89
C ARG A 18 10.85 -4.28 1.96
N ASP A 19 11.57 -3.18 2.06
CA ASP A 19 11.27 -2.11 3.02
C ASP A 19 11.89 -0.83 2.46
N LEU A 20 11.06 0.02 1.92
CA LEU A 20 11.49 1.29 1.38
C LEU A 20 10.69 2.41 2.02
N THR A 21 11.39 3.38 2.58
CA THR A 21 10.80 4.60 3.08
C THR A 21 11.30 5.76 2.25
N VAL A 22 10.37 6.56 1.71
CA VAL A 22 10.69 7.77 0.95
C VAL A 22 10.17 8.97 1.71
N GLU A 23 11.07 9.86 2.09
CA GLU A 23 10.71 11.14 2.71
C GLU A 23 10.68 12.21 1.61
N PHE A 24 9.67 13.07 1.65
CA PHE A 24 9.47 14.10 0.63
C PHE A 24 9.82 15.47 1.18
N ASP A 25 10.56 16.23 0.38
CA ASP A 25 10.80 17.65 0.66
C ASP A 25 9.53 18.43 0.42
N PRO A 26 9.12 19.34 1.32
CA PRO A 26 7.91 20.14 1.14
C PRO A 26 7.87 20.98 -0.15
N ALA A 27 9.03 21.37 -0.66
CA ALA A 27 9.11 22.17 -1.88
C ALA A 27 9.08 21.31 -3.13
N LEU A 28 9.99 20.34 -3.21
CA LEU A 28 10.11 19.48 -4.38
C LEU A 28 10.89 18.22 -4.02
N THR A 29 10.35 17.06 -4.41
CA THR A 29 11.09 15.79 -4.36
C THR A 29 11.04 15.16 -5.73
N GLU A 30 12.22 14.85 -6.27
CA GLU A 30 12.35 14.14 -7.54
C GLU A 30 12.91 12.75 -7.28
N ILE A 31 12.33 11.76 -7.94
CA ILE A 31 12.76 10.37 -7.81
C ILE A 31 13.44 9.95 -9.08
N TYR A 32 14.74 9.63 -8.97
CA TYR A 32 15.57 9.21 -10.09
C TYR A 32 15.90 7.73 -10.01
N GLY A 33 16.07 7.11 -11.15
CA GLY A 33 16.51 5.72 -11.24
C GLY A 33 16.29 5.18 -12.65
N ARG A 34 16.77 3.97 -12.89
CA ARG A 34 16.52 3.29 -14.15
C ARG A 34 15.06 2.87 -14.22
N ASN A 35 14.51 2.83 -15.45
CA ASN A 35 13.18 2.30 -15.66
C ASN A 35 13.10 0.86 -15.13
N GLY A 36 12.03 0.56 -14.36
CA GLY A 36 11.82 -0.75 -13.76
C GLY A 36 12.48 -0.97 -12.40
N ILE A 37 13.24 0.01 -11.87
CA ILE A 37 13.87 -0.11 -10.57
C ILE A 37 13.12 0.76 -9.54
N GLY A 38 11.92 0.34 -9.18
CA GLY A 38 11.20 0.88 -8.03
C GLY A 38 10.44 2.18 -8.25
N LYS A 39 10.70 2.97 -9.29
CA LYS A 39 9.97 4.24 -9.52
C LYS A 39 8.48 4.02 -9.73
N THR A 40 8.14 3.17 -10.69
CA THR A 40 6.75 2.81 -10.96
C THR A 40 6.12 2.15 -9.76
N SER A 41 6.88 1.33 -9.03
CA SER A 41 6.39 0.67 -7.83
C SER A 41 6.03 1.65 -6.72
N ILE A 42 6.74 2.77 -6.58
CA ILE A 42 6.40 3.82 -5.62
C ILE A 42 5.06 4.46 -5.99
N PHE A 43 4.88 4.81 -7.26
CA PHE A 43 3.60 5.35 -7.73
C PHE A 43 2.46 4.35 -7.61
N ASP A 44 2.70 3.08 -7.97
CA ASP A 44 1.72 2.02 -7.82
C ASP A 44 1.32 1.83 -6.35
N GLY A 45 2.30 1.92 -5.45
CA GLY A 45 2.05 1.85 -4.01
C GLY A 45 1.16 2.98 -3.52
N PHE A 46 1.44 4.20 -3.95
CA PHE A 46 0.66 5.37 -3.56
C PHE A 46 -0.78 5.30 -4.08
N THR A 47 -0.97 4.96 -5.35
CA THR A 47 -2.31 4.84 -5.93
C THR A 47 -3.07 3.65 -5.35
N TRP A 48 -2.39 2.55 -5.07
CA TRP A 48 -3.00 1.42 -4.41
C TRP A 48 -3.42 1.76 -2.97
N LEU A 49 -2.57 2.47 -2.23
CA LEU A 49 -2.90 2.91 -0.88
C LEU A 49 -4.21 3.70 -0.85
N LEU A 50 -4.36 4.63 -1.77
CA LEU A 50 -5.51 5.54 -1.79
C LEU A 50 -6.75 4.91 -2.41
N PHE A 51 -6.59 4.21 -3.52
CA PHE A 51 -7.70 3.82 -4.39
C PHE A 51 -7.82 2.30 -4.62
N GLY A 52 -6.88 1.51 -4.14
CA GLY A 52 -6.87 0.07 -4.39
C GLY A 52 -6.50 -0.33 -5.81
N LYS A 53 -5.85 0.57 -6.55
CA LYS A 53 -5.46 0.37 -7.95
C LYS A 53 -4.00 0.78 -8.14
N ASN A 54 -3.35 0.24 -9.20
CA ASN A 54 -2.03 0.71 -9.56
C ASN A 54 -2.09 2.03 -10.35
N SER A 55 -0.94 2.56 -10.76
CA SER A 55 -0.85 3.83 -11.50
C SER A 55 -1.47 3.76 -12.90
N GLU A 56 -1.74 2.57 -13.43
CA GLU A 56 -2.43 2.34 -14.70
C GLU A 56 -3.94 2.05 -14.53
N ASP A 57 -4.50 2.37 -13.36
CA ASP A 57 -5.92 2.18 -13.03
C ASP A 57 -6.36 0.71 -12.98
N ARG A 58 -5.45 -0.21 -12.72
CA ARG A 58 -5.76 -1.63 -12.61
C ARG A 58 -5.92 -2.03 -11.15
N LYS A 59 -7.03 -2.70 -10.81
CA LYS A 59 -7.30 -3.23 -9.47
C LYS A 59 -6.48 -4.50 -9.18
N GLN A 60 -6.24 -5.31 -10.21
CA GLN A 60 -5.45 -6.53 -10.09
C GLN A 60 -4.09 -6.31 -10.74
N PHE A 61 -3.05 -6.46 -9.96
CA PHE A 61 -1.67 -6.36 -10.43
C PHE A 61 -0.75 -7.13 -9.47
N GLY A 62 0.48 -7.35 -9.87
CA GLY A 62 1.44 -8.15 -9.10
C GLY A 62 1.98 -7.38 -7.89
N ILE A 63 1.34 -7.52 -6.74
CA ILE A 63 1.80 -6.92 -5.48
C ILE A 63 2.86 -7.82 -4.81
N LYS A 64 2.71 -9.13 -4.92
CA LYS A 64 3.49 -10.10 -4.16
C LYS A 64 4.95 -10.14 -4.58
N THR A 65 5.79 -10.53 -3.62
CA THR A 65 7.22 -10.70 -3.80
C THR A 65 7.53 -12.12 -4.21
N TYR A 66 8.46 -12.28 -5.16
CA TYR A 66 8.92 -13.59 -5.63
C TYR A 66 10.30 -13.89 -5.06
N ASP A 67 10.58 -15.19 -4.83
CA ASP A 67 11.91 -15.65 -4.47
C ASP A 67 12.82 -15.74 -5.71
N GLU A 68 14.08 -16.15 -5.51
CA GLU A 68 15.05 -16.26 -6.60
C GLU A 68 14.65 -17.32 -7.65
N ALA A 69 13.85 -18.30 -7.28
CA ALA A 69 13.34 -19.35 -8.17
C ALA A 69 12.10 -18.93 -8.94
N GLY A 70 11.57 -17.71 -8.71
CA GLY A 70 10.39 -17.20 -9.38
C GLY A 70 9.07 -17.61 -8.73
N ASN A 71 9.12 -18.16 -7.53
CA ASN A 71 7.92 -18.57 -6.79
C ASN A 71 7.47 -17.45 -5.83
N ILE A 72 6.16 -17.29 -5.66
CA ILE A 72 5.60 -16.35 -4.70
C ILE A 72 6.00 -16.79 -3.30
N ILE A 73 6.54 -15.86 -2.50
CA ILE A 73 6.85 -16.11 -1.09
C ILE A 73 5.53 -16.06 -0.31
N PRO A 74 5.12 -17.18 0.32
CA PRO A 74 3.84 -17.21 1.03
C PRO A 74 3.91 -16.47 2.37
N LYS A 75 2.75 -16.04 2.85
CA LYS A 75 2.56 -15.43 4.18
C LYS A 75 3.32 -14.14 4.45
N LEU A 76 3.92 -13.52 3.44
CA LEU A 76 4.54 -12.21 3.61
C LEU A 76 3.47 -11.14 3.78
N PRO A 77 3.59 -10.28 4.79
CA PRO A 77 2.73 -9.11 4.88
C PRO A 77 3.12 -8.10 3.80
N HIS A 78 2.12 -7.55 3.11
CA HIS A 78 2.31 -6.49 2.12
C HIS A 78 1.65 -5.24 2.66
N GLU A 79 2.38 -4.13 2.72
CA GLU A 79 1.88 -2.92 3.33
C GLU A 79 2.39 -1.69 2.59
N VAL A 80 1.50 -0.73 2.39
CA VAL A 80 1.87 0.62 1.98
C VAL A 80 1.26 1.58 2.98
N SER A 81 2.08 2.47 3.50
CA SER A 81 1.64 3.50 4.43
C SER A 81 2.17 4.86 4.02
N ALA A 82 1.48 5.92 4.44
CA ALA A 82 1.87 7.28 4.15
C ALA A 82 1.57 8.19 5.34
N VAL A 83 2.40 9.20 5.50
CA VAL A 83 2.18 10.29 6.45
C VAL A 83 1.90 11.55 5.65
N LEU A 84 0.74 12.15 5.89
CA LEU A 84 0.29 13.35 5.21
C LEU A 84 0.10 14.47 6.22
N LEU A 85 0.23 15.72 5.76
CA LEU A 85 -0.29 16.88 6.48
C LEU A 85 -1.51 17.37 5.72
N VAL A 86 -2.66 17.34 6.37
CA VAL A 86 -3.93 17.82 5.81
C VAL A 86 -4.35 19.04 6.59
N ASP A 87 -4.30 20.21 5.97
CA ASP A 87 -4.53 21.50 6.62
C ASP A 87 -3.70 21.65 7.92
N GLY A 88 -2.44 21.17 7.88
CA GLY A 88 -1.52 21.24 9.02
C GLY A 88 -1.66 20.12 10.05
N GLU A 89 -2.65 19.25 9.91
CA GLU A 89 -2.84 18.10 10.80
C GLU A 89 -2.20 16.84 10.22
N VAL A 90 -1.56 16.04 11.08
CA VAL A 90 -0.93 14.78 10.67
C VAL A 90 -2.01 13.72 10.46
N VAL A 91 -2.01 13.13 9.28
CA VAL A 91 -2.88 12.00 8.93
C VAL A 91 -2.00 10.85 8.49
N THR A 92 -2.18 9.69 9.12
CA THR A 92 -1.47 8.46 8.75
C THR A 92 -2.44 7.52 8.05
N LEU A 93 -2.05 7.07 6.86
CA LEU A 93 -2.82 6.11 6.07
C LEU A 93 -2.03 4.82 5.93
N CYS A 94 -2.72 3.69 6.00
CA CYS A 94 -2.10 2.38 5.84
C CYS A 94 -3.06 1.43 5.14
N ARG A 95 -2.56 0.66 4.19
CA ARG A 95 -3.27 -0.44 3.55
C ARG A 95 -2.41 -1.67 3.60
N ARG A 96 -2.98 -2.78 4.06
CA ARG A 96 -2.32 -4.08 4.15
C ARG A 96 -3.02 -5.09 3.28
N PHE A 97 -2.24 -5.98 2.68
CA PHE A 97 -2.73 -7.08 1.87
C PHE A 97 -2.04 -8.35 2.36
N ASN A 98 -2.83 -9.25 2.94
CA ASN A 98 -2.33 -10.47 3.56
C ASN A 98 -3.02 -11.70 3.02
N GLU A 99 -2.32 -12.83 3.06
CA GLU A 99 -2.92 -14.13 2.75
C GLU A 99 -3.67 -14.66 3.96
N LYS A 100 -4.82 -15.28 3.70
CA LYS A 100 -5.57 -16.03 4.71
C LYS A 100 -5.22 -17.49 4.60
N TRP A 101 -4.81 -18.06 5.72
CA TRP A 101 -4.49 -19.49 5.84
C TRP A 101 -5.31 -20.08 6.98
N THR A 102 -5.87 -21.27 6.77
CA THR A 102 -6.63 -21.99 7.81
C THR A 102 -6.21 -23.44 7.88
N LYS A 103 -6.39 -24.03 9.06
CA LYS A 103 -6.26 -25.47 9.25
C LYS A 103 -7.64 -26.10 9.30
N LYS A 104 -7.87 -27.12 8.51
CA LYS A 104 -9.08 -27.92 8.64
C LYS A 104 -9.01 -28.73 9.94
N ARG A 105 -10.17 -28.96 10.55
CA ARG A 105 -10.28 -29.75 11.76
C ARG A 105 -9.67 -31.14 11.54
N GLY A 106 -8.70 -31.51 12.38
CA GLY A 106 -7.98 -32.77 12.27
C GLY A 106 -6.80 -32.79 11.32
N SER A 107 -6.51 -31.66 10.66
CA SER A 107 -5.35 -31.50 9.77
C SER A 107 -4.21 -30.82 10.47
N ALA A 108 -2.99 -31.24 10.23
CA ALA A 108 -1.77 -30.54 10.67
C ALA A 108 -1.28 -29.50 9.67
N VAL A 109 -1.89 -29.45 8.47
CA VAL A 109 -1.43 -28.60 7.37
C VAL A 109 -2.37 -27.41 7.20
N GLU A 110 -1.79 -26.21 7.09
CA GLU A 110 -2.54 -25.00 6.75
C GLU A 110 -2.84 -24.98 5.26
N GLU A 111 -4.02 -24.46 4.90
CA GLU A 111 -4.44 -24.28 3.52
C GLU A 111 -4.66 -22.79 3.23
N PHE A 112 -4.22 -22.37 2.06
CA PHE A 112 -4.50 -21.02 1.56
C PHE A 112 -5.98 -20.93 1.17
N VAL A 113 -6.70 -19.97 1.74
CA VAL A 113 -8.13 -19.79 1.49
C VAL A 113 -8.49 -18.42 0.89
N GLY A 114 -7.52 -17.58 0.63
CA GLY A 114 -7.77 -16.29 0.01
C GLY A 114 -6.91 -15.18 0.59
N HIS A 115 -7.34 -13.95 0.35
CA HIS A 115 -6.64 -12.75 0.79
C HIS A 115 -7.57 -11.87 1.61
N GLU A 116 -6.97 -11.02 2.43
CA GLU A 116 -7.70 -9.96 3.12
C GLU A 116 -6.95 -8.65 3.00
N GLU A 117 -7.69 -7.57 2.90
CA GLU A 117 -7.14 -6.21 2.93
C GLU A 117 -7.60 -5.51 4.19
N GLU A 118 -6.68 -4.79 4.82
CA GLU A 118 -6.97 -3.92 5.95
C GLU A 118 -6.65 -2.49 5.56
N ARG A 119 -7.48 -1.56 6.04
CA ARG A 119 -7.29 -0.13 5.85
C ARG A 119 -7.33 0.54 7.20
N LEU A 120 -6.30 1.35 7.49
CA LEU A 120 -6.19 2.05 8.77
C LEU A 120 -6.04 3.55 8.51
N TYR A 121 -6.91 4.31 9.13
CA TYR A 121 -6.86 5.77 9.12
C TYR A 121 -6.48 6.23 10.53
N ASN A 122 -5.33 6.90 10.65
CA ASN A 122 -4.74 7.25 11.95
C ASN A 122 -4.67 6.06 12.91
N ASN A 123 -4.22 4.91 12.38
CA ASN A 123 -4.08 3.63 13.07
C ASN A 123 -5.39 2.99 13.53
N VAL A 124 -6.53 3.46 13.03
CA VAL A 124 -7.85 2.89 13.31
C VAL A 124 -8.34 2.14 12.09
N PRO A 125 -8.68 0.84 12.22
CA PRO A 125 -9.23 0.07 11.10
C PRO A 125 -10.51 0.69 10.56
N CYS A 126 -10.62 0.71 9.23
CA CYS A 126 -11.77 1.27 8.52
C CYS A 126 -12.36 0.25 7.54
N SER A 127 -13.68 0.32 7.35
CA SER A 127 -14.33 -0.36 6.23
C SER A 127 -13.99 0.36 4.92
N VAL A 128 -14.29 -0.27 3.78
CA VAL A 128 -14.11 0.35 2.46
C VAL A 128 -14.88 1.67 2.37
N LYS A 129 -16.12 1.67 2.85
CA LYS A 129 -16.98 2.85 2.84
C LYS A 129 -16.38 3.99 3.66
N GLU A 130 -15.97 3.71 4.89
CA GLU A 130 -15.35 4.69 5.77
C GLU A 130 -14.06 5.25 5.18
N TRP A 131 -13.23 4.39 4.58
CA TRP A 131 -11.99 4.78 3.93
C TRP A 131 -12.27 5.76 2.78
N ASN A 132 -13.21 5.43 1.93
CA ASN A 132 -13.56 6.27 0.80
C ASN A 132 -14.14 7.61 1.23
N GLU A 133 -14.97 7.64 2.27
CA GLU A 133 -15.52 8.88 2.81
C GLU A 133 -14.44 9.78 3.40
N LYS A 134 -13.51 9.21 4.19
CA LYS A 134 -12.42 9.98 4.81
C LYS A 134 -11.43 10.53 3.79
N ASN A 135 -11.20 9.81 2.69
CA ASN A 135 -10.21 10.19 1.69
C ASN A 135 -10.82 10.82 0.44
N PHE A 136 -12.09 11.14 0.47
CA PHE A 136 -12.79 11.72 -0.68
C PHE A 136 -12.10 12.97 -1.25
N PHE A 137 -11.58 13.83 -0.37
CA PHE A 137 -10.87 15.03 -0.80
C PHE A 137 -9.61 14.73 -1.62
N LEU A 138 -8.99 13.58 -1.43
CA LEU A 138 -7.80 13.18 -2.18
C LEU A 138 -8.11 12.83 -3.63
N LEU A 139 -9.35 12.42 -3.91
CA LEU A 139 -9.78 12.15 -5.28
C LEU A 139 -9.78 13.41 -6.16
N GLN A 140 -9.86 14.58 -5.56
CA GLN A 140 -9.88 15.85 -6.26
C GLN A 140 -8.49 16.35 -6.65
N LEU A 141 -7.43 15.69 -6.16
CA LEU A 141 -6.04 16.07 -6.44
C LEU A 141 -5.47 15.38 -7.69
N ILE A 142 -6.20 14.45 -8.27
CA ILE A 142 -5.72 13.62 -9.39
C ILE A 142 -6.54 13.85 -10.65
#